data_db7aa94796462f49af8e0a9afc725dd6
#
_entry.id   db7aa94796462f49af8e0a9afc725dd6
#
_cell.length_a   1.000
_cell.length_b   1.000
_cell.length_c   1.000
_cell.angle_alpha   90.00
_cell.angle_beta   90.00
_cell.angle_gamma   90.00
#
_symmetry.space_group_name_H-M   'P 1'
#
loop_
_entity.id
_entity.type
_entity.pdbx_description
1 polymer ?
#
loop_
_entity_poly.entity_id
_entity_poly.type
_entity_poly.pdbx_seq_one_letter_code
_entity_poly.pdbx_strand_id
1 'polypeptide(L)'
;SPDGTYDRAFMKNYATIYLLDKLKRINGVGDVQVFGSDYAMRVWLNPDKLAELGLTVADVSAAIKEQNVQAPAGTVGAMPVNNGQEKQMSGKIEGRLTTPEDFGNVIIKSNGDGQFVRLKDVAKIETGSQSEAIISKFKGYPAVGFGINLTSDANAMKTISEVRKVFDEAKGTLPPGMEMSTIFDSTNYISTSIEEVLMTFFEALLLVVFVIFIFLQNWRA
;
A
#
# COMPACT_ATOMS: atom_id res chain seq x y z
N SER A 1 -11.64 4.31 -8.63
CA SER A 1 -13.06 4.51 -8.30
C SER A 1 -13.70 5.38 -9.35
N PRO A 2 -14.43 4.80 -10.34
CA PRO A 2 -15.04 5.57 -11.44
C PRO A 2 -16.15 6.52 -10.97
N ASP A 3 -16.85 6.14 -9.92
CA ASP A 3 -17.94 6.91 -9.31
C ASP A 3 -17.46 7.92 -8.24
N GLY A 4 -16.16 7.91 -7.92
CA GLY A 4 -15.57 8.79 -6.91
C GLY A 4 -15.96 8.46 -5.46
N THR A 5 -16.57 7.29 -5.21
CA THR A 5 -17.00 6.87 -3.86
C THR A 5 -15.84 6.76 -2.89
N TYR A 6 -14.67 6.29 -3.40
CA TYR A 6 -13.48 6.09 -2.57
C TYR A 6 -12.38 7.09 -2.95
N ASP A 7 -11.76 7.66 -1.94
CA ASP A 7 -10.59 8.50 -2.10
C ASP A 7 -9.31 7.66 -2.35
N ARG A 8 -8.24 8.33 -2.75
CA ARG A 8 -6.97 7.68 -3.07
C ARG A 8 -6.31 7.03 -1.85
N ALA A 9 -6.45 7.65 -0.68
CA ALA A 9 -5.85 7.13 0.55
C ALA A 9 -6.55 5.83 0.99
N PHE A 10 -7.88 5.77 0.87
CA PHE A 10 -8.65 4.54 1.11
C PHE A 10 -8.22 3.43 0.16
N MET A 11 -8.18 3.72 -1.15
CA MET A 11 -7.79 2.73 -2.16
C MET A 11 -6.37 2.21 -1.93
N LYS A 12 -5.41 3.09 -1.58
CA LYS A 12 -4.05 2.68 -1.25
C LYS A 12 -4.00 1.81 -0.01
N ASN A 13 -4.72 2.19 1.04
CA ASN A 13 -4.78 1.42 2.28
C ASN A 13 -5.37 0.03 2.03
N TYR A 14 -6.49 -0.04 1.30
CA TYR A 14 -7.09 -1.31 0.87
C TYR A 14 -6.11 -2.17 0.09
N ALA A 15 -5.45 -1.59 -0.90
CA ALA A 15 -4.45 -2.25 -1.73
C ALA A 15 -3.27 -2.79 -0.90
N THR A 16 -2.80 -2.02 0.07
CA THR A 16 -1.69 -2.41 0.96
C THR A 16 -2.09 -3.57 1.88
N ILE A 17 -3.30 -3.54 2.45
CA ILE A 17 -3.75 -4.57 3.39
C ILE A 17 -4.09 -5.88 2.69
N TYR A 18 -4.81 -5.81 1.56
CA TYR A 18 -5.40 -7.01 0.96
C TYR A 18 -4.63 -7.58 -0.23
N LEU A 19 -3.81 -6.77 -0.92
CA LEU A 19 -3.15 -7.16 -2.16
C LEU A 19 -1.64 -7.24 -2.05
N LEU A 20 -1.01 -6.29 -1.37
CA LEU A 20 0.45 -6.16 -1.35
C LEU A 20 1.16 -7.45 -0.92
N ASP A 21 0.73 -8.03 0.20
CA ASP A 21 1.35 -9.25 0.73
C ASP A 21 1.11 -10.48 -0.15
N LYS A 22 -0.06 -10.57 -0.78
CA LYS A 22 -0.36 -11.65 -1.73
C LYS A 22 0.55 -11.57 -2.95
N LEU A 23 0.75 -10.38 -3.49
CA LEU A 23 1.62 -10.14 -4.63
C LEU A 23 3.10 -10.38 -4.32
N LYS A 24 3.58 -9.94 -3.15
CA LYS A 24 4.97 -10.16 -2.71
C LYS A 24 5.32 -11.63 -2.47
N ARG A 25 4.34 -12.49 -2.21
CA ARG A 25 4.55 -13.93 -2.01
C ARG A 25 4.63 -14.74 -3.31
N ILE A 26 4.35 -14.12 -4.45
CA ILE A 26 4.44 -14.81 -5.74
C ILE A 26 5.91 -15.03 -6.08
N ASN A 27 6.25 -16.26 -6.45
CA ASN A 27 7.61 -16.59 -6.84
C ASN A 27 8.02 -15.83 -8.12
N GLY A 28 9.16 -15.17 -8.08
CA GLY A 28 9.66 -14.32 -9.16
C GLY A 28 9.27 -12.84 -9.06
N VAL A 29 8.43 -12.46 -8.09
CA VAL A 29 8.20 -11.04 -7.76
C VAL A 29 9.32 -10.56 -6.85
N GLY A 30 10.06 -9.54 -7.27
CA GLY A 30 11.16 -8.94 -6.52
C GLY A 30 10.69 -7.81 -5.61
N ASP A 31 9.84 -6.92 -6.12
CA ASP A 31 9.26 -5.82 -5.35
C ASP A 31 7.89 -5.44 -5.89
N VAL A 32 7.07 -4.93 -4.99
CA VAL A 32 5.74 -4.39 -5.29
C VAL A 32 5.64 -3.01 -4.69
N GLN A 33 5.53 -2.00 -5.54
CA GLN A 33 5.34 -0.62 -5.15
C GLN A 33 3.87 -0.24 -5.29
N VAL A 34 3.30 0.39 -4.27
CA VAL A 34 1.95 0.94 -4.32
C VAL A 34 2.04 2.46 -4.41
N PHE A 35 1.64 3.01 -5.56
CA PHE A 35 1.68 4.45 -5.81
C PHE A 35 0.43 5.13 -5.24
N GLY A 36 0.65 6.11 -4.39
CA GLY A 36 -0.42 6.87 -3.75
C GLY A 36 0.06 7.40 -2.39
N SER A 37 -0.81 8.11 -1.70
CA SER A 37 -0.52 8.63 -0.37
C SER A 37 -1.20 7.78 0.71
N ASP A 38 -0.51 7.59 1.81
CA ASP A 38 -1.06 6.90 2.98
C ASP A 38 -2.04 7.80 3.74
N TYR A 39 -2.87 7.20 4.59
CA TYR A 39 -3.62 7.93 5.58
C TYR A 39 -2.70 8.54 6.63
N ALA A 40 -3.00 9.77 6.99
CA ALA A 40 -2.35 10.44 8.10
C ALA A 40 -3.36 11.29 8.87
N MET A 41 -3.04 11.57 10.12
CA MET A 41 -3.73 12.55 10.90
C MET A 41 -3.19 13.94 10.53
N ARG A 42 -4.02 14.80 9.97
CA ARG A 42 -3.70 16.18 9.60
C ARG A 42 -4.08 17.11 10.73
N VAL A 43 -3.13 17.90 11.16
CA VAL A 43 -3.30 18.90 12.20
C VAL A 43 -3.10 20.27 11.58
N TRP A 44 -4.16 21.01 11.39
CA TRP A 44 -4.16 22.38 10.85
C TRP A 44 -4.08 23.36 11.98
N LEU A 45 -2.88 23.84 12.27
CA LEU A 45 -2.63 24.79 13.35
C LEU A 45 -3.17 26.17 12.99
N ASN A 46 -3.80 26.84 13.97
CA ASN A 46 -4.21 28.23 13.85
C ASN A 46 -3.09 29.13 14.44
N PRO A 47 -2.37 29.91 13.62
CA PRO A 47 -1.25 30.71 14.06
C PRO A 47 -1.65 31.81 15.04
N ASP A 48 -2.85 32.40 14.90
CA ASP A 48 -3.32 33.47 15.77
C ASP A 48 -3.55 32.94 17.19
N LYS A 49 -4.22 31.78 17.31
CA LYS A 49 -4.45 31.12 18.60
C LYS A 49 -3.14 30.67 19.27
N LEU A 50 -2.17 30.19 18.48
CA LEU A 50 -0.84 29.84 19.02
C LEU A 50 -0.15 31.08 19.59
N ALA A 51 -0.19 32.20 18.87
CA ALA A 51 0.40 33.45 19.33
C ALA A 51 -0.28 34.00 20.59
N GLU A 52 -1.60 33.97 20.66
CA GLU A 52 -2.38 34.38 21.84
C GLU A 52 -1.98 33.60 23.11
N LEU A 53 -1.70 32.30 22.96
CA LEU A 53 -1.35 31.41 24.07
C LEU A 53 0.16 31.30 24.32
N GLY A 54 0.96 32.01 23.52
CA GLY A 54 2.44 31.97 23.60
C GLY A 54 3.00 30.58 23.30
N LEU A 55 2.38 29.88 22.33
CA LEU A 55 2.77 28.54 21.90
C LEU A 55 3.44 28.57 20.52
N THR A 56 4.38 27.66 20.32
CA THR A 56 5.06 27.46 19.04
C THR A 56 4.64 26.15 18.39
N VAL A 57 4.90 26.00 17.08
CA VAL A 57 4.70 24.73 16.37
C VAL A 57 5.55 23.61 16.97
N ALA A 58 6.73 23.96 17.50
CA ALA A 58 7.61 23.01 18.16
C ALA A 58 6.99 22.43 19.45
N ASP A 59 6.31 23.27 20.25
CA ASP A 59 5.63 22.83 21.48
C ASP A 59 4.50 21.84 21.15
N VAL A 60 3.72 22.14 20.11
CA VAL A 60 2.65 21.24 19.63
C VAL A 60 3.23 19.90 19.15
N SER A 61 4.31 19.96 18.36
CA SER A 61 4.98 18.75 17.86
C SER A 61 5.55 17.89 18.99
N ALA A 62 6.15 18.52 20.00
CA ALA A 62 6.69 17.85 21.18
C ALA A 62 5.58 17.16 21.97
N ALA A 63 4.48 17.88 22.26
CA ALA A 63 3.34 17.34 23.00
C ALA A 63 2.68 16.14 22.30
N ILE A 64 2.54 16.20 20.97
CA ILE A 64 2.00 15.07 20.19
C ILE A 64 2.98 13.89 20.29
N LYS A 65 4.27 14.08 20.11
CA LYS A 65 5.27 13.00 20.18
C LYS A 65 5.31 12.34 21.56
N GLU A 66 5.21 13.12 22.62
CA GLU A 66 5.25 12.63 23.99
C GLU A 66 4.03 11.79 24.35
N GLN A 67 2.83 12.20 23.89
CA GLN A 67 1.57 11.54 24.23
C GLN A 67 1.14 10.45 23.21
N ASN A 68 1.73 10.42 22.03
CA ASN A 68 1.46 9.40 21.00
C ASN A 68 2.52 8.29 21.02
N VAL A 69 2.83 7.77 22.20
CA VAL A 69 3.83 6.71 22.39
C VAL A 69 3.15 5.40 22.75
N GLN A 70 3.54 4.33 22.09
CA GLN A 70 3.15 2.98 22.47
C GLN A 70 4.10 2.46 23.55
N ALA A 71 3.70 2.59 24.81
CA ALA A 71 4.46 2.05 25.91
C ALA A 71 4.02 0.59 26.21
N PRO A 72 4.95 -0.37 26.34
CA PRO A 72 4.60 -1.70 26.80
C PRO A 72 4.15 -1.60 28.28
N ALA A 73 2.93 -2.06 28.57
CA ALA A 73 2.36 -2.01 29.91
C ALA A 73 3.00 -3.00 30.89
N GLY A 74 3.94 -3.80 30.43
CA GLY A 74 4.51 -4.88 31.23
C GLY A 74 3.52 -6.02 31.49
N THR A 75 3.97 -6.99 32.26
CA THR A 75 3.17 -8.14 32.69
C THR A 75 3.12 -8.17 34.22
N VAL A 76 1.92 -8.26 34.79
CA VAL A 76 1.73 -8.51 36.20
C VAL A 76 1.79 -10.01 36.44
N GLY A 77 2.59 -10.46 37.41
CA GLY A 77 2.77 -11.88 37.71
C GLY A 77 3.85 -12.59 36.89
N ALA A 78 4.78 -11.84 36.27
CA ALA A 78 5.96 -12.45 35.65
C ALA A 78 6.96 -12.96 36.70
N MET A 79 7.57 -14.12 36.46
CA MET A 79 8.59 -14.69 37.35
C MET A 79 9.80 -13.76 37.52
N PRO A 80 10.41 -13.67 38.74
CA PRO A 80 10.12 -14.42 39.98
C PRO A 80 8.97 -13.80 40.80
N VAL A 81 8.00 -14.62 41.21
CA VAL A 81 6.84 -14.20 42.02
C VAL A 81 7.03 -14.61 43.45
N ASN A 82 6.93 -13.67 44.40
CA ASN A 82 7.12 -13.95 45.81
C ASN A 82 5.93 -14.61 46.52
N ASN A 83 4.74 -14.63 45.92
CA ASN A 83 3.50 -15.01 46.64
C ASN A 83 2.58 -15.92 45.81
N GLY A 84 3.06 -17.02 45.24
CA GLY A 84 2.19 -18.07 44.69
C GLY A 84 1.15 -17.64 43.64
N GLN A 85 1.41 -16.56 42.92
CA GLN A 85 0.52 -16.04 41.89
C GLN A 85 0.65 -16.89 40.64
N GLU A 86 -0.39 -17.70 40.33
CA GLU A 86 -0.39 -18.65 39.21
C GLU A 86 -0.79 -18.02 37.87
N LYS A 87 -1.25 -16.78 37.85
CA LYS A 87 -1.76 -16.13 36.63
C LYS A 87 -0.91 -14.94 36.25
N GLN A 88 -0.35 -15.00 35.04
CA GLN A 88 0.30 -13.89 34.41
C GLN A 88 -0.73 -13.09 33.59
N MET A 89 -0.88 -11.81 33.86
CA MET A 89 -1.75 -10.90 33.09
C MET A 89 -0.90 -9.86 32.36
N SER A 90 -1.04 -9.81 31.05
CA SER A 90 -0.46 -8.75 30.24
C SER A 90 -1.32 -7.49 30.33
N GLY A 91 -0.74 -6.40 30.82
CA GLY A 91 -1.40 -5.11 30.78
C GLY A 91 -1.39 -4.56 29.35
N LYS A 92 -2.53 -4.06 28.87
CA LYS A 92 -2.61 -3.29 27.64
C LYS A 92 -2.91 -1.83 27.99
N ILE A 93 -1.98 -0.94 27.67
CA ILE A 93 -2.22 0.49 27.78
C ILE A 93 -2.65 0.99 26.40
N GLU A 94 -3.68 1.82 26.35
CA GLU A 94 -3.99 2.62 25.15
C GLU A 94 -2.86 3.63 24.96
N GLY A 95 -1.98 3.34 24.02
CA GLY A 95 -0.76 4.14 23.87
C GLY A 95 -0.71 4.95 22.59
N ARG A 96 -1.39 4.52 21.55
CA ARG A 96 -1.35 5.20 20.27
C ARG A 96 -2.68 5.88 19.98
N LEU A 97 -2.62 7.17 19.73
CA LEU A 97 -3.77 7.96 19.33
C LEU A 97 -4.22 7.51 17.92
N THR A 98 -5.50 7.19 17.76
CA THR A 98 -6.01 6.65 16.51
C THR A 98 -7.11 7.49 15.87
N THR A 99 -7.83 8.27 16.66
CA THR A 99 -8.95 9.09 16.17
C THR A 99 -8.63 10.59 16.23
N PRO A 100 -9.29 11.43 15.41
CA PRO A 100 -9.15 12.87 15.52
C PRO A 100 -9.49 13.42 16.91
N GLU A 101 -10.41 12.74 17.62
CA GLU A 101 -10.81 13.10 18.98
C GLU A 101 -9.70 12.83 19.99
N ASP A 102 -9.01 11.67 19.88
CA ASP A 102 -7.88 11.36 20.73
C ASP A 102 -6.76 12.40 20.56
N PHE A 103 -6.43 12.73 19.30
CA PHE A 103 -5.46 13.77 19.00
C PHE A 103 -5.93 15.13 19.52
N GLY A 104 -7.23 15.45 19.42
CA GLY A 104 -7.81 16.69 19.93
C GLY A 104 -7.64 16.85 21.44
N ASN A 105 -7.59 15.77 22.18
CA ASN A 105 -7.43 15.77 23.62
C ASN A 105 -5.99 15.83 24.10
N VAL A 106 -4.98 15.80 23.20
CA VAL A 106 -3.56 16.00 23.54
C VAL A 106 -3.40 17.32 24.27
N ILE A 107 -2.77 17.29 25.43
CA ILE A 107 -2.49 18.47 26.25
C ILE A 107 -1.18 19.10 25.77
N ILE A 108 -1.24 20.36 25.33
CA ILE A 108 -0.07 21.11 24.86
C ILE A 108 0.57 21.90 26.03
N LYS A 109 -0.26 22.52 26.85
CA LYS A 109 0.18 23.37 27.97
C LYS A 109 -0.73 23.20 29.16
N SER A 110 -0.16 23.17 30.35
CA SER A 110 -0.89 23.23 31.63
C SER A 110 -0.55 24.56 32.33
N ASN A 111 -1.58 25.30 32.70
CA ASN A 111 -1.45 26.52 33.47
C ASN A 111 -1.73 26.17 34.92
N GLY A 112 -0.85 25.86 35.75
CA GLY A 112 -0.92 25.50 37.17
C GLY A 112 -2.23 25.53 37.96
N ASP A 113 -3.27 26.21 37.45
CA ASP A 113 -4.61 26.35 38.03
C ASP A 113 -5.62 25.29 37.55
N GLY A 114 -5.14 24.18 36.99
CA GLY A 114 -6.00 23.09 36.47
C GLY A 114 -6.60 23.35 35.07
N GLN A 115 -6.23 24.45 34.43
CA GLN A 115 -6.60 24.71 33.03
C GLN A 115 -5.58 24.11 32.10
N PHE A 116 -6.08 23.38 31.09
CA PHE A 116 -5.27 22.73 30.06
C PHE A 116 -5.61 23.32 28.69
N VAL A 117 -4.58 23.65 27.92
CA VAL A 117 -4.70 23.93 26.50
C VAL A 117 -4.56 22.63 25.74
N ARG A 118 -5.59 22.25 25.00
CA ARG A 118 -5.63 21.01 24.20
C ARG A 118 -5.39 21.32 22.73
N LEU A 119 -4.97 20.32 21.99
CA LEU A 119 -4.71 20.47 20.56
C LEU A 119 -5.94 20.96 19.78
N LYS A 120 -7.14 20.51 20.12
CA LYS A 120 -8.40 20.97 19.51
C LYS A 120 -8.67 22.47 19.70
N ASP A 121 -8.08 23.11 20.72
CA ASP A 121 -8.29 24.52 20.99
C ASP A 121 -7.49 25.41 20.03
N VAL A 122 -6.36 24.89 19.51
CA VAL A 122 -5.43 25.62 18.64
C VAL A 122 -5.32 25.04 17.22
N ALA A 123 -6.00 23.91 16.94
CA ALA A 123 -5.91 23.24 15.65
C ALA A 123 -7.25 22.62 15.23
N LYS A 124 -7.44 22.48 13.92
CA LYS A 124 -8.41 21.57 13.31
C LYS A 124 -7.72 20.25 13.01
N ILE A 125 -8.34 19.14 13.42
CA ILE A 125 -7.77 17.80 13.27
C ILE A 125 -8.70 16.99 12.38
N GLU A 126 -8.14 16.36 11.37
CA GLU A 126 -8.88 15.52 10.44
C GLU A 126 -8.02 14.38 9.90
N THR A 127 -8.65 13.26 9.55
CA THR A 127 -8.00 12.18 8.83
C THR A 127 -7.95 12.53 7.35
N GLY A 128 -6.81 12.37 6.71
CA GLY A 128 -6.66 12.66 5.30
C GLY A 128 -5.41 12.02 4.70
N SER A 129 -5.12 12.40 3.47
CA SER A 129 -3.91 11.97 2.77
C SER A 129 -2.66 12.56 3.41
N GLN A 130 -1.62 11.76 3.61
CA GLN A 130 -0.34 12.22 4.16
C GLN A 130 0.32 13.29 3.28
N SER A 131 0.21 13.13 1.96
CA SER A 131 0.76 14.05 0.98
C SER A 131 -0.16 14.18 -0.23
N GLU A 132 -0.31 15.39 -0.73
CA GLU A 132 -1.01 15.69 -1.96
C GLU A 132 -0.04 15.87 -3.15
N ALA A 133 1.25 15.63 -2.94
CA ALA A 133 2.28 15.82 -3.96
C ALA A 133 2.14 14.82 -5.13
N ILE A 134 1.59 13.64 -4.89
CA ILE A 134 1.37 12.62 -5.91
C ILE A 134 -0.12 12.42 -6.13
N ILE A 135 -0.60 12.86 -7.29
CA ILE A 135 -1.99 12.70 -7.70
C ILE A 135 -2.04 11.65 -8.80
N SER A 136 -2.50 10.44 -8.47
CA SER A 136 -2.73 9.38 -9.45
C SER A 136 -4.15 9.43 -9.96
N LYS A 137 -4.30 9.42 -11.29
CA LYS A 137 -5.60 9.35 -11.97
C LYS A 137 -5.51 8.33 -13.11
N PHE A 138 -6.59 7.62 -13.34
CA PHE A 138 -6.77 6.75 -14.50
C PHE A 138 -8.06 7.09 -15.21
N LYS A 139 -8.01 7.43 -16.50
CA LYS A 139 -9.14 7.91 -17.30
C LYS A 139 -9.88 9.12 -16.66
N GLY A 140 -9.14 9.98 -15.92
CA GLY A 140 -9.70 11.15 -15.24
C GLY A 140 -10.21 10.89 -13.81
N TYR A 141 -10.37 9.65 -13.42
CA TYR A 141 -10.87 9.25 -12.09
C TYR A 141 -9.73 9.03 -11.09
N PRO A 142 -9.99 9.21 -9.76
CA PRO A 142 -9.02 8.86 -8.73
C PRO A 142 -8.59 7.40 -8.86
N ALA A 143 -7.29 7.15 -8.82
CA ALA A 143 -6.74 5.82 -8.95
C ALA A 143 -5.51 5.63 -8.06
N VAL A 144 -5.20 4.37 -7.76
CA VAL A 144 -3.96 3.92 -7.13
C VAL A 144 -3.33 2.88 -8.03
N GLY A 145 -2.04 2.99 -8.28
CA GLY A 145 -1.31 2.07 -9.14
C GLY A 145 -0.41 1.12 -8.36
N PHE A 146 -0.20 -0.06 -8.95
CA PHE A 146 0.84 -0.99 -8.51
C PHE A 146 1.94 -1.04 -9.56
N GLY A 147 3.19 -0.96 -9.13
CA GLY A 147 4.35 -1.35 -9.91
C GLY A 147 4.88 -2.68 -9.41
N ILE A 148 4.86 -3.72 -10.25
CA ILE A 148 5.35 -5.05 -9.89
C ILE A 148 6.65 -5.27 -10.66
N ASN A 149 7.76 -5.37 -9.93
CA ASN A 149 9.06 -5.65 -10.47
C ASN A 149 9.41 -7.13 -10.27
N LEU A 150 9.91 -7.77 -11.31
CA LEU A 150 10.34 -9.15 -11.26
C LEU A 150 11.80 -9.24 -10.80
N THR A 151 12.18 -10.38 -10.21
CA THR A 151 13.59 -10.71 -9.97
C THR A 151 14.29 -11.01 -11.30
N SER A 152 15.61 -10.84 -11.34
CA SER A 152 16.41 -11.04 -12.57
C SER A 152 16.41 -12.47 -13.11
N ASP A 153 16.14 -13.43 -12.24
CA ASP A 153 16.08 -14.88 -12.52
C ASP A 153 14.64 -15.38 -12.74
N ALA A 154 13.64 -14.49 -12.66
CA ALA A 154 12.25 -14.86 -12.77
C ALA A 154 11.85 -15.23 -14.20
N ASN A 155 11.00 -16.24 -14.32
CA ASN A 155 10.27 -16.48 -15.55
C ASN A 155 9.09 -15.50 -15.65
N ALA A 156 9.26 -14.43 -16.43
CA ALA A 156 8.30 -13.34 -16.55
C ALA A 156 6.88 -13.84 -16.93
N MET A 157 6.77 -14.75 -17.91
CA MET A 157 5.47 -15.27 -18.36
C MET A 157 4.74 -16.02 -17.25
N LYS A 158 5.45 -16.87 -16.52
CA LYS A 158 4.88 -17.64 -15.40
C LYS A 158 4.50 -16.73 -14.25
N THR A 159 5.40 -15.83 -13.85
CA THR A 159 5.17 -14.91 -12.73
C THR A 159 3.98 -13.99 -12.99
N ILE A 160 3.87 -13.40 -14.18
CA ILE A 160 2.74 -12.54 -14.53
C ILE A 160 1.43 -13.35 -14.62
N SER A 161 1.47 -14.60 -15.06
CA SER A 161 0.28 -15.47 -15.01
C SER A 161 -0.24 -15.64 -13.57
N GLU A 162 0.64 -15.84 -12.60
CA GLU A 162 0.26 -15.92 -11.18
C GLU A 162 -0.25 -14.57 -10.64
N VAL A 163 0.37 -13.46 -11.04
CA VAL A 163 -0.11 -12.11 -10.71
C VAL A 163 -1.53 -11.88 -11.22
N ARG A 164 -1.81 -12.27 -12.47
CA ARG A 164 -3.16 -12.15 -13.07
C ARG A 164 -4.20 -12.96 -12.28
N LYS A 165 -3.87 -14.18 -11.82
CA LYS A 165 -4.77 -14.97 -10.96
C LYS A 165 -5.12 -14.24 -9.68
N VAL A 166 -4.11 -13.67 -8.98
CA VAL A 166 -4.35 -12.89 -7.76
C VAL A 166 -5.23 -11.68 -8.04
N PHE A 167 -5.07 -11.00 -9.18
CA PHE A 167 -5.91 -9.89 -9.56
C PHE A 167 -7.34 -10.31 -9.90
N ASP A 168 -7.52 -11.44 -10.57
CA ASP A 168 -8.86 -11.94 -10.91
C ASP A 168 -9.62 -12.41 -9.65
N GLU A 169 -8.94 -13.05 -8.71
CA GLU A 169 -9.49 -13.34 -7.38
C GLU A 169 -9.87 -12.06 -6.63
N ALA A 170 -9.00 -11.06 -6.67
CA ALA A 170 -9.21 -9.78 -5.99
C ALA A 170 -10.40 -9.01 -6.56
N LYS A 171 -10.63 -9.04 -7.88
CA LYS A 171 -11.79 -8.40 -8.52
C LYS A 171 -13.12 -8.86 -7.91
N GLY A 172 -13.21 -10.14 -7.53
CA GLY A 172 -14.40 -10.70 -6.88
C GLY A 172 -14.63 -10.23 -5.44
N THR A 173 -13.62 -9.64 -4.81
CA THR A 173 -13.66 -9.20 -3.40
C THR A 173 -13.55 -7.69 -3.24
N LEU A 174 -13.44 -6.94 -4.33
CA LEU A 174 -13.40 -5.48 -4.28
C LEU A 174 -14.70 -4.90 -3.74
N PRO A 175 -14.64 -3.83 -2.94
CA PRO A 175 -15.81 -3.08 -2.55
C PRO A 175 -16.57 -2.54 -3.78
N PRO A 176 -17.92 -2.48 -3.72
CA PRO A 176 -18.72 -1.89 -4.80
C PRO A 176 -18.26 -0.47 -5.12
N GLY A 177 -18.05 -0.14 -6.40
CA GLY A 177 -17.51 1.18 -6.83
C GLY A 177 -15.99 1.25 -6.95
N MET A 178 -15.28 0.13 -6.67
CA MET A 178 -13.86 -0.03 -7.03
C MET A 178 -13.69 -0.94 -8.23
N GLU A 179 -12.84 -0.53 -9.15
CA GLU A 179 -12.46 -1.33 -10.32
C GLU A 179 -10.95 -1.53 -10.37
N MET A 180 -10.55 -2.67 -10.91
CA MET A 180 -9.13 -3.00 -11.13
C MET A 180 -8.88 -3.31 -12.60
N SER A 181 -7.86 -2.67 -13.18
CA SER A 181 -7.42 -2.92 -14.55
C SER A 181 -5.91 -2.92 -14.66
N THR A 182 -5.40 -3.68 -15.62
CA THR A 182 -3.98 -3.68 -15.97
C THR A 182 -3.75 -2.58 -17.03
N ILE A 183 -2.84 -1.66 -16.74
CA ILE A 183 -2.52 -0.54 -17.62
C ILE A 183 -1.40 -0.93 -18.60
N PHE A 184 -0.39 -1.58 -18.08
CA PHE A 184 0.80 -1.97 -18.82
C PHE A 184 1.23 -3.38 -18.42
N ASP A 185 1.49 -4.22 -19.41
CA ASP A 185 1.95 -5.59 -19.24
C ASP A 185 3.02 -5.89 -20.29
N SER A 186 4.27 -5.95 -19.85
CA SER A 186 5.42 -6.20 -20.72
C SER A 186 5.43 -7.60 -21.32
N THR A 187 4.70 -8.56 -20.73
CA THR A 187 4.65 -9.93 -21.24
C THR A 187 3.88 -10.05 -22.55
N ASN A 188 3.00 -9.09 -22.86
CA ASN A 188 2.31 -9.07 -24.16
C ASN A 188 3.31 -8.93 -25.31
N TYR A 189 4.33 -8.07 -25.15
CA TYR A 189 5.40 -7.94 -26.15
C TYR A 189 6.24 -9.22 -26.26
N ILE A 190 6.54 -9.85 -25.12
CA ILE A 190 7.31 -11.10 -25.10
C ILE A 190 6.55 -12.22 -25.79
N SER A 191 5.25 -12.40 -25.52
CA SER A 191 4.43 -13.45 -26.15
C SER A 191 4.31 -13.24 -27.65
N THR A 192 4.05 -12.00 -28.10
CA THR A 192 3.99 -11.68 -29.52
C THR A 192 5.33 -11.96 -30.21
N SER A 193 6.44 -11.57 -29.61
CA SER A 193 7.77 -11.85 -30.17
C SER A 193 8.07 -13.35 -30.28
N ILE A 194 7.66 -14.15 -29.29
CA ILE A 194 7.80 -15.62 -29.33
C ILE A 194 6.94 -16.22 -30.46
N GLU A 195 5.69 -15.76 -30.60
CA GLU A 195 4.79 -16.20 -31.67
C GLU A 195 5.37 -15.88 -33.06
N GLU A 196 5.89 -14.68 -33.26
CA GLU A 196 6.54 -14.27 -34.49
C GLU A 196 7.77 -15.11 -34.82
N VAL A 197 8.62 -15.39 -33.83
CA VAL A 197 9.78 -16.29 -34.02
C VAL A 197 9.35 -17.70 -34.39
N LEU A 198 8.34 -18.25 -33.74
CA LEU A 198 7.81 -19.57 -34.08
C LEU A 198 7.22 -19.60 -35.48
N MET A 199 6.46 -18.56 -35.85
CA MET A 199 5.88 -18.45 -37.20
C MET A 199 6.96 -18.40 -38.28
N THR A 200 7.97 -17.54 -38.12
CA THR A 200 9.08 -17.45 -39.05
C THR A 200 9.90 -18.74 -39.12
N PHE A 201 10.06 -19.45 -38.00
CA PHE A 201 10.72 -20.75 -37.96
C PHE A 201 9.95 -21.79 -38.79
N PHE A 202 8.63 -21.88 -38.62
CA PHE A 202 7.80 -22.80 -39.42
C PHE A 202 7.79 -22.44 -40.91
N GLU A 203 7.74 -21.13 -41.22
CA GLU A 203 7.82 -20.65 -42.59
C GLU A 203 9.15 -21.01 -43.26
N ALA A 204 10.27 -20.80 -42.56
CA ALA A 204 11.59 -21.18 -43.02
C ALA A 204 11.72 -22.70 -43.21
N LEU A 205 11.22 -23.50 -42.27
CA LEU A 205 11.21 -24.95 -42.36
C LEU A 205 10.42 -25.42 -43.60
N LEU A 206 9.24 -24.85 -43.84
CA LEU A 206 8.41 -25.17 -44.97
C LEU A 206 9.12 -24.81 -46.27
N LEU A 207 9.77 -23.67 -46.34
CA LEU A 207 10.54 -23.21 -47.49
C LEU A 207 11.69 -24.16 -47.78
N VAL A 208 12.44 -24.62 -46.76
CA VAL A 208 13.52 -25.60 -46.91
C VAL A 208 13.01 -26.93 -47.44
N VAL A 209 11.91 -27.43 -46.87
CA VAL A 209 11.27 -28.69 -47.35
C VAL A 209 10.82 -28.53 -48.79
N PHE A 210 10.23 -27.39 -49.17
CA PHE A 210 9.80 -27.08 -50.49
C PHE A 210 10.98 -27.06 -51.51
N VAL A 211 12.07 -26.42 -51.14
CA VAL A 211 13.30 -26.40 -51.97
C VAL A 211 13.89 -27.78 -52.13
N ILE A 212 13.98 -28.57 -51.07
CA ILE A 212 14.45 -29.98 -51.16
C ILE A 212 13.56 -30.78 -52.06
N PHE A 213 12.22 -30.61 -51.96
CA PHE A 213 11.27 -31.29 -52.82
C PHE A 213 11.46 -30.97 -54.32
N ILE A 214 11.70 -29.71 -54.64
CA ILE A 214 11.95 -29.28 -56.03
C ILE A 214 13.25 -29.88 -56.57
N PHE A 215 14.34 -29.85 -55.76
CA PHE A 215 15.66 -30.33 -56.23
C PHE A 215 15.75 -31.83 -56.30
N LEU A 216 15.13 -32.58 -55.39
CA LEU A 216 15.21 -34.03 -55.35
C LEU A 216 14.17 -34.72 -56.27
N GLN A 217 13.12 -34.01 -56.70
CA GLN A 217 12.04 -34.54 -57.56
C GLN A 217 11.47 -35.87 -57.10
N ASN A 218 11.64 -36.24 -55.84
CA ASN A 218 11.31 -37.57 -55.32
C ASN A 218 10.58 -37.47 -53.97
N TRP A 219 9.35 -37.94 -53.92
CA TRP A 219 8.52 -37.93 -52.71
C TRP A 219 9.05 -38.81 -51.57
N ARG A 220 10.01 -39.67 -51.85
CA ARG A 220 10.59 -40.65 -50.89
C ARG A 220 11.97 -40.30 -50.34
N ALA A 221 12.49 -39.12 -50.58
CA ALA A 221 13.76 -38.67 -50.06
C ALA A 221 13.65 -38.04 -48.65
#